data_fece9d109f08d751599680842fb4dbae
#
_entry.id   fece9d109f08d751599680842fb4dbae
#
_cell.length_a   1.000
_cell.length_b   1.000
_cell.length_c   1.000
_cell.angle_alpha   90.00
_cell.angle_beta   90.00
_cell.angle_gamma   90.00
#
_symmetry.space_group_name_H-M   'P 1'
#
loop_
_entity.id
_entity.type
_entity.pdbx_description
1 polymer ?
#
loop_
_entity_poly.entity_id
_entity_poly.type
_entity_poly.pdbx_seq_one_letter_code
_entity_poly.pdbx_strand_id
1 'polypeptide(L)'
;MNLIGRCTAEGVKLVRYADDIVVFAKSKRAAERLLESCRKYLEGRLKLKMNTEKSKATSIFAQKNFKFLGFCLGKNGRGIFIRVHRKSLDKAKKTLKLLTKRNRGRNVHRVMQEVKVFIRGWIGYFRVADMKRTLLSWDEWMRRRFRMYIWKQWKKPRTKVANLRKLGIPADKAYQWGNSRLGYWRIAGSLVLKCSITNERLAAAGYFS
;
A
#
# COMPACT_ATOMS: atom_id res chain seq x y z
N MET A 1 31.17 25.80 -7.38
CA MET A 1 30.04 25.93 -6.45
C MET A 1 28.90 25.05 -6.99
N ASN A 2 28.48 24.03 -6.26
CA ASN A 2 27.43 23.10 -6.72
C ASN A 2 26.03 23.69 -6.46
N LEU A 3 24.98 23.13 -7.09
CA LEU A 3 23.59 23.60 -6.96
C LEU A 3 23.13 23.65 -5.49
N ILE A 4 23.57 22.67 -4.69
CA ILE A 4 23.26 22.56 -3.26
C ILE A 4 23.87 23.73 -2.49
N GLY A 5 25.15 24.05 -2.72
CA GLY A 5 25.84 25.17 -2.07
C GLY A 5 25.25 26.54 -2.42
N ARG A 6 24.69 26.70 -3.62
CA ARG A 6 24.01 27.93 -4.02
C ARG A 6 22.67 28.13 -3.34
N CYS A 7 21.86 27.07 -3.28
CA CYS A 7 20.57 27.09 -2.57
C CYS A 7 20.75 27.29 -1.05
N THR A 8 21.76 26.68 -0.44
CA THR A 8 22.04 26.85 1.00
C THR A 8 22.56 28.24 1.34
N ALA A 9 23.36 28.86 0.47
CA ALA A 9 23.83 30.25 0.64
C ALA A 9 22.66 31.26 0.61
N GLU A 10 21.59 30.97 -0.14
CA GLU A 10 20.36 31.79 -0.19
C GLU A 10 19.34 31.43 0.91
N GLY A 11 19.67 30.58 1.88
CA GLY A 11 18.79 30.15 2.96
C GLY A 11 17.64 29.26 2.51
N VAL A 12 17.72 28.66 1.32
CA VAL A 12 16.71 27.79 0.72
C VAL A 12 16.93 26.35 1.19
N LYS A 13 15.90 25.72 1.76
CA LYS A 13 15.97 24.31 2.16
C LYS A 13 15.81 23.41 0.93
N LEU A 14 16.73 22.47 0.78
CA LEU A 14 16.79 21.53 -0.33
C LEU A 14 16.95 20.10 0.21
N VAL A 15 16.24 19.16 -0.38
CA VAL A 15 16.40 17.72 -0.14
C VAL A 15 16.69 17.04 -1.48
N ARG A 16 17.79 16.27 -1.53
CA ARG A 16 18.17 15.50 -2.71
C ARG A 16 18.28 14.02 -2.38
N TYR A 17 17.78 13.19 -3.26
CA TYR A 17 17.97 11.75 -3.24
C TYR A 17 18.22 11.27 -4.68
N ALA A 18 19.45 10.89 -4.98
CA ALA A 18 19.90 10.57 -6.34
C ALA A 18 19.54 11.70 -7.33
N ASP A 19 18.67 11.43 -8.30
CA ASP A 19 18.21 12.36 -9.32
C ASP A 19 16.98 13.20 -8.87
N ASP A 20 16.29 12.77 -7.81
CA ASP A 20 15.11 13.46 -7.29
C ASP A 20 15.53 14.61 -6.36
N ILE A 21 15.11 15.84 -6.68
CA ILE A 21 15.41 17.05 -5.90
C ILE A 21 14.11 17.74 -5.52
N VAL A 22 13.98 18.11 -4.26
CA VAL A 22 12.90 18.97 -3.75
C VAL A 22 13.50 20.23 -3.15
N VAL A 23 13.05 21.38 -3.63
CA VAL A 23 13.43 22.70 -3.14
C VAL A 23 12.22 23.35 -2.49
N PHE A 24 12.37 23.81 -1.26
CA PHE A 24 11.26 24.43 -0.50
C PHE A 24 11.31 25.96 -0.66
N ALA A 25 10.16 26.54 -0.96
CA ALA A 25 9.98 27.98 -1.08
C ALA A 25 8.80 28.45 -0.22
N LYS A 26 8.87 29.69 0.27
CA LYS A 26 7.81 30.30 1.10
C LYS A 26 6.56 30.72 0.31
N SER A 27 6.72 30.96 -1.00
CA SER A 27 5.62 31.40 -1.88
C SER A 27 5.68 30.73 -3.25
N LYS A 28 4.55 30.71 -3.97
CA LYS A 28 4.47 30.21 -5.34
C LYS A 28 5.44 30.94 -6.27
N ARG A 29 5.46 32.27 -6.20
CA ARG A 29 6.36 33.12 -7.02
C ARG A 29 7.84 32.82 -6.77
N ALA A 30 8.22 32.57 -5.51
CA ALA A 30 9.58 32.16 -5.16
C ALA A 30 9.89 30.75 -5.69
N ALA A 31 8.95 29.82 -5.62
CA ALA A 31 9.12 28.47 -6.15
C ALA A 31 9.32 28.46 -7.68
N GLU A 32 8.57 29.28 -8.40
CA GLU A 32 8.69 29.43 -9.87
C GLU A 32 10.05 30.03 -10.26
N ARG A 33 10.52 31.06 -9.55
CA ARG A 33 11.86 31.64 -9.77
C ARG A 33 12.97 30.62 -9.50
N LEU A 34 12.85 29.85 -8.41
CA LEU A 34 13.84 28.81 -8.08
C LEU A 34 13.84 27.69 -9.13
N LEU A 35 12.67 27.28 -9.62
CA LEU A 35 12.58 26.29 -10.69
C LEU A 35 13.31 26.73 -11.95
N GLU A 36 13.11 27.98 -12.37
CA GLU A 36 13.77 28.55 -13.55
C GLU A 36 15.29 28.71 -13.32
N SER A 37 15.73 29.14 -12.13
CA SER A 37 17.13 29.22 -11.78
C SER A 37 17.82 27.85 -11.79
N CYS A 38 17.13 26.83 -11.24
CA CYS A 38 17.62 25.43 -11.27
C CYS A 38 17.74 24.94 -12.71
N ARG A 39 16.74 25.23 -13.57
CA ARG A 39 16.76 24.85 -14.98
C ARG A 39 17.94 25.48 -15.70
N LYS A 40 18.12 26.79 -15.61
CA LYS A 40 19.26 27.50 -16.22
C LYS A 40 20.61 26.95 -15.77
N TYR A 41 20.75 26.61 -14.50
CA TYR A 41 21.96 26.00 -13.96
C TYR A 41 22.22 24.58 -14.49
N LEU A 42 21.19 23.72 -14.49
CA LEU A 42 21.31 22.35 -14.98
C LEU A 42 21.59 22.29 -16.48
N GLU A 43 20.86 23.04 -17.28
CA GLU A 43 20.99 23.03 -18.75
C GLU A 43 22.21 23.83 -19.23
N GLY A 44 22.46 25.00 -18.64
CA GLY A 44 23.57 25.86 -19.05
C GLY A 44 24.93 25.36 -18.59
N ARG A 45 25.07 25.01 -17.31
CA ARG A 45 26.37 24.71 -16.70
C ARG A 45 26.68 23.22 -16.64
N LEU A 46 25.70 22.39 -16.31
CA LEU A 46 25.89 20.94 -16.21
C LEU A 46 25.55 20.17 -17.48
N LYS A 47 24.98 20.85 -18.48
CA LYS A 47 24.52 20.25 -19.75
C LYS A 47 23.52 19.08 -19.56
N LEU A 48 22.79 19.10 -18.43
CA LEU A 48 21.77 18.12 -18.08
C LEU A 48 20.39 18.65 -18.44
N LYS A 49 19.62 17.89 -19.22
CA LYS A 49 18.27 18.27 -19.61
C LYS A 49 17.28 17.99 -18.48
N MET A 50 16.55 19.02 -18.05
CA MET A 50 15.52 18.87 -17.02
C MET A 50 14.22 18.30 -17.62
N ASN A 51 13.63 17.32 -16.95
CA ASN A 51 12.33 16.79 -17.38
C ASN A 51 11.20 17.73 -16.96
N THR A 52 10.68 18.51 -17.92
CA THR A 52 9.65 19.53 -17.71
C THR A 52 8.29 18.98 -17.29
N GLU A 53 7.94 17.74 -17.68
CA GLU A 53 6.68 17.11 -17.28
C GLU A 53 6.66 16.75 -15.79
N LYS A 54 7.82 16.36 -15.24
CA LYS A 54 7.97 15.95 -13.84
C LYS A 54 8.37 17.10 -12.92
N SER A 55 9.13 18.07 -13.44
CA SER A 55 9.65 19.21 -12.68
C SER A 55 8.66 20.38 -12.70
N LYS A 56 8.08 20.68 -11.55
CA LYS A 56 7.07 21.73 -11.43
C LYS A 56 7.05 22.36 -10.03
N ALA A 57 6.72 23.64 -9.99
CA ALA A 57 6.39 24.32 -8.74
C ALA A 57 4.97 23.89 -8.30
N THR A 58 4.83 23.40 -7.09
CA THR A 58 3.55 22.94 -6.55
C THR A 58 3.46 23.17 -5.06
N SER A 59 2.25 23.36 -4.53
CA SER A 59 2.06 23.39 -3.09
C SER A 59 2.34 22.02 -2.49
N ILE A 60 3.07 21.98 -1.37
CA ILE A 60 3.31 20.76 -0.62
C ILE A 60 2.02 20.10 -0.11
N PHE A 61 0.95 20.87 0.03
CA PHE A 61 -0.36 20.38 0.44
C PHE A 61 -1.23 19.89 -0.74
N ALA A 62 -0.81 20.12 -1.97
CA ALA A 62 -1.45 19.57 -3.14
C ALA A 62 -1.14 18.07 -3.28
N GLN A 63 -1.76 17.25 -2.43
CA GLN A 63 -1.47 15.82 -2.26
C GLN A 63 -1.49 15.00 -3.56
N LYS A 64 -2.28 15.43 -4.55
CA LYS A 64 -2.33 14.79 -5.87
C LYS A 64 -1.08 15.07 -6.72
N ASN A 65 -0.44 16.21 -6.51
CA ASN A 65 0.61 16.75 -7.35
C ASN A 65 2.00 16.63 -6.75
N PHE A 66 2.11 16.59 -5.42
CA PHE A 66 3.37 16.43 -4.72
C PHE A 66 3.61 14.96 -4.39
N LYS A 67 4.66 14.39 -4.94
CA LYS A 67 5.15 13.04 -4.63
C LYS A 67 6.67 13.05 -4.61
N PHE A 68 7.25 12.67 -3.47
CA PHE A 68 8.69 12.49 -3.32
C PHE A 68 8.97 11.13 -2.69
N LEU A 69 9.74 10.28 -3.34
CA LEU A 69 10.07 8.91 -2.89
C LEU A 69 8.85 8.05 -2.48
N GLY A 70 7.71 8.29 -3.09
CA GLY A 70 6.46 7.58 -2.75
C GLY A 70 5.68 8.18 -1.60
N PHE A 71 6.18 9.23 -0.97
CA PHE A 71 5.52 9.98 0.10
C PHE A 71 4.82 11.25 -0.42
N CYS A 72 3.91 11.76 0.39
CA CYS A 72 3.33 13.09 0.28
C CYS A 72 3.13 13.67 1.69
N LEU A 73 2.89 14.97 1.77
CA LEU A 73 2.64 15.65 3.02
C LEU A 73 1.14 15.87 3.22
N GLY A 74 0.70 15.80 4.46
CA GLY A 74 -0.64 16.17 4.91
C GLY A 74 -0.56 17.22 6.00
N LYS A 75 -1.67 17.93 6.23
CA LYS A 75 -1.85 18.88 7.34
C LYS A 75 -3.10 18.51 8.11
N ASN A 76 -3.02 18.55 9.42
CA ASN A 76 -4.15 18.43 10.33
C ASN A 76 -4.02 19.50 11.45
N GLY A 77 -4.93 19.51 12.40
CA GLY A 77 -4.90 20.45 13.54
C GLY A 77 -3.64 20.36 14.41
N ARG A 78 -2.89 19.25 14.35
CA ARG A 78 -1.62 19.05 15.07
C ARG A 78 -0.38 19.45 14.26
N GLY A 79 -0.55 19.84 12.99
CA GLY A 79 0.58 20.25 12.14
C GLY A 79 0.72 19.43 10.85
N ILE A 80 1.95 19.40 10.33
CA ILE A 80 2.31 18.69 9.10
C ILE A 80 2.74 17.27 9.44
N PHE A 81 2.28 16.29 8.67
CA PHE A 81 2.65 14.89 8.81
C PHE A 81 2.92 14.23 7.46
N ILE A 82 3.73 13.18 7.50
CA ILE A 82 4.11 12.41 6.31
C ILE A 82 3.04 11.35 6.04
N ARG A 83 2.63 11.22 4.79
CA ARG A 83 1.70 10.19 4.30
C ARG A 83 2.30 9.42 3.15
N VAL A 84 1.84 8.20 2.96
CA VAL A 84 2.13 7.44 1.74
C VAL A 84 1.29 8.00 0.59
N HIS A 85 1.93 8.27 -0.54
CA HIS A 85 1.24 8.77 -1.74
C HIS A 85 0.28 7.72 -2.30
N ARG A 86 -0.90 8.16 -2.77
CA ARG A 86 -1.96 7.28 -3.27
C ARG A 86 -1.48 6.28 -4.33
N LYS A 87 -0.66 6.72 -5.29
CA LYS A 87 -0.10 5.83 -6.32
C LYS A 87 0.75 4.69 -5.71
N SER A 88 1.45 4.94 -4.59
CA SER A 88 2.23 3.91 -3.88
C SER A 88 1.32 2.91 -3.16
N LEU A 89 0.23 3.39 -2.54
CA LEU A 89 -0.81 2.54 -1.93
C LEU A 89 -1.49 1.67 -2.98
N ASP A 90 -1.89 2.25 -4.11
CA ASP A 90 -2.57 1.52 -5.19
C ASP A 90 -1.66 0.46 -5.81
N LYS A 91 -0.36 0.77 -6.00
CA LYS A 91 0.65 -0.20 -6.47
C LYS A 91 0.79 -1.37 -5.50
N ALA A 92 0.92 -1.11 -4.21
CA ALA A 92 1.00 -2.15 -3.19
C ALA A 92 -0.28 -3.00 -3.13
N LYS A 93 -1.46 -2.36 -3.17
CA LYS A 93 -2.75 -3.07 -3.19
C LYS A 93 -2.92 -3.94 -4.44
N LYS A 94 -2.45 -3.49 -5.61
CA LYS A 94 -2.40 -4.30 -6.83
C LYS A 94 -1.50 -5.53 -6.65
N THR A 95 -0.30 -5.37 -6.10
CA THR A 95 0.62 -6.48 -5.80
C THR A 95 0.00 -7.48 -4.83
N LEU A 96 -0.58 -7.02 -3.72
CA LEU A 96 -1.28 -7.89 -2.76
C LEU A 96 -2.46 -8.64 -3.41
N LYS A 97 -3.20 -7.98 -4.32
CA LYS A 97 -4.28 -8.60 -5.09
C LYS A 97 -3.76 -9.71 -5.99
N LEU A 98 -2.62 -9.51 -6.63
CA LEU A 98 -1.96 -10.52 -7.48
C LEU A 98 -1.43 -11.69 -6.63
N LEU A 99 -0.73 -11.43 -5.53
CA LEU A 99 -0.22 -12.47 -4.63
C LEU A 99 -1.35 -13.36 -4.10
N THR A 100 -2.51 -12.79 -3.79
CA THR A 100 -3.68 -13.49 -3.25
C THR A 100 -4.72 -13.85 -4.33
N LYS A 101 -4.33 -13.92 -5.60
CA LYS A 101 -5.22 -14.36 -6.69
C LYS A 101 -5.54 -15.85 -6.52
N ARG A 102 -6.82 -16.19 -6.36
CA ARG A 102 -7.31 -17.54 -6.03
C ARG A 102 -7.00 -18.64 -7.07
N ASN A 103 -6.63 -18.25 -8.29
CA ASN A 103 -6.39 -19.18 -9.41
C ASN A 103 -4.90 -19.54 -9.59
N ARG A 104 -4.04 -19.23 -8.61
CA ARG A 104 -2.59 -19.48 -8.72
C ARG A 104 -2.18 -20.93 -8.47
N GLY A 105 -3.09 -21.80 -8.03
CA GLY A 105 -2.78 -23.21 -7.72
C GLY A 105 -1.83 -23.44 -6.53
N ARG A 106 -1.49 -22.40 -5.77
CA ARG A 106 -0.55 -22.49 -4.65
C ARG A 106 -1.24 -22.79 -3.32
N ASN A 107 -0.52 -23.45 -2.41
CA ASN A 107 -0.98 -23.65 -1.03
C ASN A 107 -1.15 -22.28 -0.33
N VAL A 108 -2.19 -22.17 0.51
CA VAL A 108 -2.50 -20.93 1.25
C VAL A 108 -1.36 -20.49 2.17
N HIS A 109 -0.67 -21.42 2.84
CA HIS A 109 0.46 -21.11 3.72
C HIS A 109 1.60 -20.43 2.96
N ARG A 110 1.93 -20.93 1.74
CA ARG A 110 2.92 -20.30 0.87
C ARG A 110 2.50 -18.89 0.46
N VAL A 111 1.22 -18.71 0.12
CA VAL A 111 0.68 -17.38 -0.23
C VAL A 111 0.76 -16.42 0.99
N MET A 112 0.46 -16.89 2.20
CA MET A 112 0.61 -16.11 3.43
C MET A 112 2.05 -15.66 3.65
N GLN A 113 3.03 -16.54 3.42
CA GLN A 113 4.45 -16.18 3.53
C GLN A 113 4.88 -15.16 2.47
N GLU A 114 4.48 -15.32 1.20
CA GLU A 114 4.76 -14.35 0.15
C GLU A 114 4.19 -12.97 0.50
N VAL A 115 2.97 -12.91 1.03
CA VAL A 115 2.32 -11.69 1.49
C VAL A 115 3.05 -11.08 2.69
N LYS A 116 3.45 -11.90 3.66
CA LYS A 116 4.21 -11.47 4.86
C LYS A 116 5.52 -10.79 4.47
N VAL A 117 6.30 -11.41 3.58
CA VAL A 117 7.57 -10.85 3.10
C VAL A 117 7.34 -9.51 2.40
N PHE A 118 6.35 -9.45 1.50
CA PHE A 118 6.02 -8.21 0.80
C PHE A 118 5.59 -7.09 1.74
N ILE A 119 4.65 -7.38 2.67
CA ILE A 119 4.12 -6.37 3.60
C ILE A 119 5.22 -5.87 4.53
N ARG A 120 6.08 -6.76 5.08
CA ARG A 120 7.19 -6.35 5.94
C ARG A 120 8.14 -5.38 5.25
N GLY A 121 8.58 -5.71 4.03
CA GLY A 121 9.44 -4.82 3.25
C GLY A 121 8.76 -3.47 2.95
N TRP A 122 7.48 -3.51 2.60
CA TRP A 122 6.72 -2.30 2.29
C TRP A 122 6.51 -1.41 3.52
N ILE A 123 6.12 -1.99 4.67
CA ILE A 123 5.97 -1.26 5.94
C ILE A 123 7.33 -0.71 6.40
N GLY A 124 8.40 -1.52 6.30
CA GLY A 124 9.76 -1.07 6.64
C GLY A 124 10.18 0.18 5.87
N TYR A 125 9.89 0.24 4.57
CA TYR A 125 10.16 1.41 3.75
C TYR A 125 9.32 2.63 4.14
N PHE A 126 8.02 2.44 4.36
CA PHE A 126 7.08 3.53 4.64
C PHE A 126 6.85 3.80 6.13
N ARG A 127 7.65 3.24 7.04
CA ARG A 127 7.46 3.32 8.51
C ARG A 127 7.35 4.73 9.09
N VAL A 128 7.96 5.71 8.42
CA VAL A 128 7.92 7.13 8.84
C VAL A 128 6.60 7.82 8.51
N ALA A 129 5.73 7.21 7.72
CA ALA A 129 4.44 7.76 7.32
C ALA A 129 3.33 7.35 8.30
N ASP A 130 2.36 8.23 8.47
CA ASP A 130 1.12 7.89 9.18
C ASP A 130 0.27 6.96 8.30
N MET A 131 0.23 5.68 8.67
CA MET A 131 -0.45 4.61 7.93
C MET A 131 -1.44 3.80 8.76
N LYS A 132 -1.60 4.08 10.06
CA LYS A 132 -2.36 3.22 10.98
C LYS A 132 -3.73 2.82 10.43
N ARG A 133 -4.53 3.80 10.00
CA ARG A 133 -5.87 3.54 9.42
C ARG A 133 -5.82 2.72 8.13
N THR A 134 -4.81 2.98 7.29
CA THR A 134 -4.62 2.25 6.02
C THR A 134 -4.27 0.80 6.28
N LEU A 135 -3.37 0.53 7.22
CA LEU A 135 -2.97 -0.82 7.58
C LEU A 135 -4.12 -1.62 8.19
N LEU A 136 -4.92 -1.03 9.08
CA LEU A 136 -6.12 -1.67 9.63
C LEU A 136 -7.12 -2.07 8.52
N SER A 137 -7.40 -1.15 7.59
CA SER A 137 -8.29 -1.44 6.45
C SER A 137 -7.73 -2.52 5.52
N TRP A 138 -6.40 -2.54 5.33
CA TRP A 138 -5.75 -3.58 4.53
C TRP A 138 -5.76 -4.93 5.23
N ASP A 139 -5.61 -4.97 6.53
CA ASP A 139 -5.68 -6.20 7.32
C ASP A 139 -7.07 -6.85 7.22
N GLU A 140 -8.14 -6.09 7.43
CA GLU A 140 -9.51 -6.58 7.22
C GLU A 140 -9.73 -7.12 5.80
N TRP A 141 -9.28 -6.36 4.80
CA TRP A 141 -9.39 -6.75 3.41
C TRP A 141 -8.58 -8.03 3.11
N MET A 142 -7.38 -8.16 3.67
CA MET A 142 -6.52 -9.34 3.49
C MET A 142 -7.10 -10.58 4.15
N ARG A 143 -7.64 -10.48 5.37
CA ARG A 143 -8.36 -11.58 6.03
C ARG A 143 -9.50 -12.11 5.16
N ARG A 144 -10.29 -11.20 4.57
CA ARG A 144 -11.34 -11.60 3.61
C ARG A 144 -10.77 -12.29 2.38
N ARG A 145 -9.62 -11.84 1.86
CA ARG A 145 -8.95 -12.48 0.72
C ARG A 145 -8.45 -13.87 1.04
N PHE A 146 -7.88 -14.09 2.24
CA PHE A 146 -7.45 -15.42 2.67
C PHE A 146 -8.63 -16.37 2.87
N ARG A 147 -9.73 -15.91 3.47
CA ARG A 147 -10.96 -16.71 3.55
C ARG A 147 -11.46 -17.11 2.16
N MET A 148 -11.48 -16.18 1.20
CA MET A 148 -11.83 -16.47 -0.19
C MET A 148 -10.89 -17.52 -0.82
N TYR A 149 -9.59 -17.41 -0.53
CA TYR A 149 -8.57 -18.31 -1.06
C TYR A 149 -8.75 -19.74 -0.50
N ILE A 150 -8.90 -19.87 0.80
CA ILE A 150 -9.15 -21.15 1.50
C ILE A 150 -10.44 -21.78 0.99
N TRP A 151 -11.51 -21.01 0.90
CA TRP A 151 -12.80 -21.49 0.36
C TRP A 151 -12.70 -22.00 -1.07
N LYS A 152 -11.87 -21.39 -1.90
CA LYS A 152 -11.59 -21.88 -3.26
C LYS A 152 -10.78 -23.17 -3.25
N GLN A 153 -9.86 -23.35 -2.32
CA GLN A 153 -9.07 -24.58 -2.20
C GLN A 153 -9.94 -25.79 -1.80
N TRP A 154 -11.00 -25.58 -1.05
CA TRP A 154 -11.93 -26.67 -0.67
C TRP A 154 -12.81 -27.17 -1.82
N LYS A 155 -12.65 -26.70 -3.01
CA LYS A 155 -13.25 -27.07 -4.29
C LYS A 155 -14.71 -27.60 -4.22
N LYS A 156 -14.87 -28.89 -3.80
CA LYS A 156 -16.15 -29.62 -3.81
C LYS A 156 -16.97 -29.33 -2.56
N PRO A 157 -18.35 -29.32 -2.65
CA PRO A 157 -19.22 -29.17 -1.48
C PRO A 157 -18.89 -30.15 -0.35
N ARG A 158 -18.71 -31.42 -0.66
CA ARG A 158 -18.32 -32.47 0.31
C ARG A 158 -17.06 -32.09 1.11
N THR A 159 -16.04 -31.56 0.44
CA THR A 159 -14.79 -31.11 1.11
C THR A 159 -15.04 -29.88 1.98
N LYS A 160 -15.90 -28.93 1.53
CA LYS A 160 -16.28 -27.77 2.33
C LYS A 160 -17.00 -28.19 3.60
N VAL A 161 -18.00 -29.08 3.49
CA VAL A 161 -18.75 -29.63 4.65
C VAL A 161 -17.79 -30.31 5.63
N ALA A 162 -16.92 -31.19 5.15
CA ALA A 162 -15.94 -31.89 5.99
C ALA A 162 -15.02 -30.91 6.73
N ASN A 163 -14.51 -29.90 6.02
CA ASN A 163 -13.63 -28.89 6.64
C ASN A 163 -14.39 -28.00 7.64
N LEU A 164 -15.62 -27.61 7.35
CA LEU A 164 -16.46 -26.86 8.30
C LEU A 164 -16.71 -27.65 9.57
N ARG A 165 -16.99 -28.96 9.47
CA ARG A 165 -17.14 -29.84 10.63
C ARG A 165 -15.84 -29.94 11.44
N LYS A 166 -14.69 -30.10 10.78
CA LYS A 166 -13.38 -30.08 11.45
C LYS A 166 -13.11 -28.76 12.20
N LEU A 167 -13.72 -27.67 11.73
CA LEU A 167 -13.63 -26.36 12.38
C LEU A 167 -14.69 -26.17 13.49
N GLY A 168 -15.41 -27.24 13.90
CA GLY A 168 -16.37 -27.20 14.99
C GLY A 168 -17.76 -26.67 14.63
N ILE A 169 -18.08 -26.57 13.35
CA ILE A 169 -19.42 -26.14 12.91
C ILE A 169 -20.37 -27.35 12.99
N PRO A 170 -21.58 -27.21 13.59
CA PRO A 170 -22.59 -28.26 13.66
C PRO A 170 -22.91 -28.85 12.27
N ALA A 171 -23.28 -30.14 12.22
CA ALA A 171 -23.39 -30.89 10.97
C ALA A 171 -24.43 -30.30 10.01
N ASP A 172 -25.58 -29.89 10.54
CA ASP A 172 -26.69 -29.24 9.80
C ASP A 172 -26.23 -27.94 9.14
N LYS A 173 -25.61 -27.05 9.91
CA LYS A 173 -25.05 -25.78 9.41
C LYS A 173 -23.88 -25.99 8.46
N ALA A 174 -23.01 -26.94 8.73
CA ALA A 174 -21.89 -27.27 7.84
C ALA A 174 -22.38 -27.76 6.49
N TYR A 175 -23.45 -28.58 6.45
CA TYR A 175 -24.08 -29.02 5.21
C TYR A 175 -24.72 -27.83 4.44
N GLN A 176 -25.53 -27.01 5.11
CA GLN A 176 -26.13 -25.83 4.54
C GLN A 176 -25.11 -24.86 3.97
N TRP A 177 -24.07 -24.56 4.74
CA TRP A 177 -23.04 -23.60 4.36
C TRP A 177 -22.12 -24.14 3.26
N GLY A 178 -21.75 -25.42 3.31
CA GLY A 178 -20.89 -26.06 2.32
C GLY A 178 -21.51 -26.11 0.93
N ASN A 179 -22.85 -26.17 0.86
CA ASN A 179 -23.62 -26.13 -0.39
C ASN A 179 -23.99 -24.71 -0.84
N SER A 180 -23.52 -23.67 -0.17
CA SER A 180 -23.81 -22.29 -0.54
C SER A 180 -23.41 -21.99 -1.99
N ARG A 181 -24.34 -21.41 -2.76
CA ARG A 181 -24.15 -20.95 -4.14
C ARG A 181 -23.58 -19.53 -4.26
N LEU A 182 -23.25 -18.89 -3.12
CA LEU A 182 -22.68 -17.55 -3.10
C LEU A 182 -21.30 -17.53 -3.78
N GLY A 183 -21.04 -16.48 -4.57
CA GLY A 183 -19.73 -16.25 -5.17
C GLY A 183 -18.62 -16.13 -4.10
N TYR A 184 -17.42 -16.55 -4.44
CA TYR A 184 -16.28 -16.67 -3.52
C TYR A 184 -15.98 -15.42 -2.69
N TRP A 185 -16.11 -14.24 -3.28
CA TRP A 185 -15.88 -12.97 -2.56
C TRP A 185 -17.02 -12.65 -1.60
N ARG A 186 -18.25 -12.96 -1.99
CA ARG A 186 -19.43 -12.68 -1.17
C ARG A 186 -19.42 -13.58 0.08
N ILE A 187 -19.21 -14.88 -0.08
CA ILE A 187 -19.15 -15.82 1.05
C ILE A 187 -17.96 -15.53 1.98
N ALA A 188 -16.82 -15.07 1.44
CA ALA A 188 -15.65 -14.72 2.24
C ALA A 188 -15.88 -13.53 3.19
N GLY A 189 -16.86 -12.70 2.90
CA GLY A 189 -17.31 -11.61 3.78
C GLY A 189 -18.51 -11.93 4.65
N SER A 190 -19.13 -13.10 4.46
CA SER A 190 -20.31 -13.52 5.22
C SER A 190 -19.95 -14.01 6.63
N LEU A 191 -20.95 -14.09 7.49
CA LEU A 191 -20.84 -14.65 8.83
C LEU A 191 -20.31 -16.08 8.79
N VAL A 192 -20.72 -16.88 7.79
CA VAL A 192 -20.27 -18.26 7.57
C VAL A 192 -18.76 -18.41 7.69
N LEU A 193 -17.98 -17.65 6.89
CA LEU A 193 -16.53 -17.76 6.90
C LEU A 193 -15.87 -16.92 7.99
N LYS A 194 -16.54 -15.91 8.54
CA LYS A 194 -16.05 -15.18 9.70
C LYS A 194 -16.05 -16.05 10.96
N CYS A 195 -17.10 -16.85 11.18
CA CYS A 195 -17.21 -17.75 12.32
C CYS A 195 -16.39 -19.04 12.16
N SER A 196 -16.30 -19.59 10.95
CA SER A 196 -15.57 -20.85 10.72
C SER A 196 -14.06 -20.64 10.56
N ILE A 197 -13.63 -19.60 9.85
CA ILE A 197 -12.23 -19.23 9.67
C ILE A 197 -12.00 -17.91 10.41
N THR A 198 -11.87 -17.98 11.73
CA THR A 198 -11.71 -16.83 12.61
C THR A 198 -10.35 -16.13 12.39
N ASN A 199 -10.16 -14.98 13.00
CA ASN A 199 -8.90 -14.26 12.91
C ASN A 199 -7.77 -15.04 13.60
N GLU A 200 -8.06 -15.68 14.73
CA GLU A 200 -7.13 -16.52 15.50
C GLU A 200 -6.67 -17.71 14.67
N ARG A 201 -7.57 -18.36 13.95
CA ARG A 201 -7.22 -19.46 13.03
C ARG A 201 -6.37 -19.01 11.86
N LEU A 202 -6.63 -17.82 11.31
CA LEU A 202 -5.75 -17.24 10.29
C LEU A 202 -4.37 -16.92 10.85
N ALA A 203 -4.29 -16.42 12.08
CA ALA A 203 -3.03 -16.14 12.76
C ALA A 203 -2.26 -17.45 13.02
N ALA A 204 -2.90 -18.48 13.54
CA ALA A 204 -2.32 -19.82 13.73
C ALA A 204 -1.83 -20.45 12.41
N ALA A 205 -2.50 -20.16 11.29
CA ALA A 205 -2.08 -20.58 9.96
C ALA A 205 -0.90 -19.77 9.37
N GLY A 206 -0.38 -18.79 10.10
CA GLY A 206 0.79 -17.99 9.72
C GLY A 206 0.48 -16.62 9.14
N TYR A 207 -0.78 -16.17 9.17
CA TYR A 207 -1.12 -14.79 8.87
C TYR A 207 -0.99 -13.93 10.13
N PHE A 208 0.01 -13.06 10.14
CA PHE A 208 0.22 -12.06 11.21
C PHE A 208 -0.27 -10.70 10.71
N SER A 209 -1.19 -10.11 11.45
CA SER A 209 -1.70 -8.76 11.28
C SER A 209 -0.80 -7.72 11.97
#